data_2af985b761e82639666151a5543fe650
#
_entry.id   2af985b761e82639666151a5543fe650
#
_cell.length_a   1.000
_cell.length_b   1.000
_cell.length_c   1.000
_cell.angle_alpha   90.00
_cell.angle_beta   90.00
_cell.angle_gamma   90.00
#
_symmetry.space_group_name_H-M   'P 1'
#
loop_
_entity.id
_entity.type
_entity.pdbx_description
1 polymer ?
#
loop_
_entity_poly.entity_id
_entity_poly.type
_entity_poly.pdbx_seq_one_letter_code
_entity_poly.pdbx_strand_id
1 'polypeptide(L)'
;MSKAVDRQVKLPGEFQPYLAVSIYAKLSGFVKRVAVDRGSTVKEGQVLVILEAPEMQAQIVEAQSKAQALGLQRAEAEAKLAGAQSTYDRLKAAAATPGVVAENDLIVAQKTAEAAQALVRSYEDSIRAAQAQVQSVKDLEEYLTLKAPFDGIITERNVHPGALVGPGSGSTPLLRLHQLSRLRLVVAVPEALVGAMVKGARMPFTVPAYPGETFYGVVNLMAHDIEEKTRTMAVELDVRNTDLRLTAGMYPEVLWLVRRPQPSLLLPPTTIVTTTERTFVIRVKDGVVEWVNVNRGSRVGDLVEVFGSLKEGDLIVRRGTDELRQGAKVTVQAAKSS
;
A
#
# COMPACT_ATOMS: atom_id res chain seq x y z
N MET A 1 -41.86 1.80 -22.20
CA MET A 1 -41.08 0.60 -21.82
C MET A 1 -40.10 1.02 -20.75
N SER A 2 -40.08 0.29 -19.66
CA SER A 2 -39.10 0.46 -18.58
C SER A 2 -37.99 -0.56 -18.80
N LYS A 3 -36.73 -0.11 -18.88
CA LYS A 3 -35.55 -0.98 -19.06
C LYS A 3 -34.39 -0.44 -18.25
N ALA A 4 -33.67 -1.34 -17.58
CA ALA A 4 -32.38 -0.97 -17.02
C ALA A 4 -31.42 -0.65 -18.18
N VAL A 5 -30.94 0.59 -18.22
CA VAL A 5 -30.01 1.05 -19.26
C VAL A 5 -28.60 0.96 -18.67
N ASP A 6 -27.90 -0.12 -19.00
CA ASP A 6 -26.48 -0.24 -18.72
C ASP A 6 -25.71 0.66 -19.71
N ARG A 7 -25.09 1.71 -19.22
CA ARG A 7 -24.23 2.59 -20.02
C ARG A 7 -22.77 2.16 -19.80
N GLN A 8 -22.07 1.93 -20.89
CA GLN A 8 -20.61 1.77 -20.87
C GLN A 8 -19.95 3.12 -21.12
N VAL A 9 -19.07 3.52 -20.23
CA VAL A 9 -18.24 4.73 -20.39
C VAL A 9 -16.79 4.27 -20.39
N LYS A 10 -16.01 4.74 -21.37
CA LYS A 10 -14.58 4.51 -21.41
C LYS A 10 -13.89 5.51 -20.51
N LEU A 11 -13.15 5.04 -19.53
CA LEU A 11 -12.35 5.86 -18.64
C LEU A 11 -10.87 5.53 -18.80
N PRO A 12 -10.01 6.53 -18.98
CA PRO A 12 -8.57 6.30 -19.00
C PRO A 12 -8.08 5.93 -17.60
N GLY A 13 -7.12 5.03 -17.54
CA GLY A 13 -6.43 4.67 -16.32
C GLY A 13 -4.92 4.59 -16.54
N GLU A 14 -4.18 4.44 -15.46
CA GLU A 14 -2.73 4.28 -15.47
C GLU A 14 -2.34 3.09 -14.60
N PHE A 15 -1.44 2.25 -15.10
CA PHE A 15 -0.88 1.18 -14.30
C PHE A 15 0.22 1.69 -13.38
N GLN A 16 0.08 1.37 -12.12
CA GLN A 16 1.12 1.56 -11.10
C GLN A 16 1.60 0.20 -10.59
N PRO A 17 2.87 0.09 -10.16
CA PRO A 17 3.35 -1.12 -9.51
C PRO A 17 2.56 -1.36 -8.22
N TYR A 18 2.34 -2.63 -7.86
CA TYR A 18 1.62 -2.94 -6.61
C TYR A 18 2.40 -2.49 -5.38
N LEU A 19 3.72 -2.76 -5.37
CA LEU A 19 4.68 -2.21 -4.42
C LEU A 19 5.83 -1.58 -5.20
N ALA A 20 6.28 -0.43 -4.73
CA ALA A 20 7.45 0.27 -5.24
C ALA A 20 8.31 0.74 -4.07
N VAL A 21 9.59 0.44 -4.10
CA VAL A 21 10.54 0.90 -3.09
C VAL A 21 11.81 1.43 -3.74
N SER A 22 12.29 2.56 -3.21
CA SER A 22 13.60 3.11 -3.52
C SER A 22 14.58 2.65 -2.44
N ILE A 23 15.63 1.95 -2.82
CA ILE A 23 16.62 1.36 -1.92
C ILE A 23 17.78 2.33 -1.78
N TYR A 24 18.08 2.71 -0.54
CA TYR A 24 19.14 3.62 -0.16
C TYR A 24 20.16 2.93 0.75
N ALA A 25 21.40 3.46 0.78
CA ALA A 25 22.36 3.07 1.80
C ALA A 25 22.01 3.73 3.15
N LYS A 26 21.93 2.96 4.22
CA LYS A 26 21.71 3.45 5.59
C LYS A 26 23.01 3.90 6.25
N LEU A 27 24.16 3.34 5.82
CA LEU A 27 25.49 3.66 6.29
C LEU A 27 26.36 4.11 5.12
N SER A 28 27.38 4.92 5.43
CA SER A 28 28.41 5.29 4.45
C SER A 28 29.35 4.11 4.20
N GLY A 29 29.69 3.89 2.93
CA GLY A 29 30.61 2.87 2.53
C GLY A 29 30.85 2.85 1.04
N PHE A 30 31.86 2.14 0.59
CA PHE A 30 32.14 1.91 -0.83
C PHE A 30 31.32 0.72 -1.32
N VAL A 31 30.79 0.81 -2.53
CA VAL A 31 30.09 -0.29 -3.17
C VAL A 31 31.11 -1.34 -3.62
N LYS A 32 31.15 -2.48 -2.90
CA LYS A 32 32.02 -3.60 -3.23
C LYS A 32 31.51 -4.36 -4.45
N ARG A 33 30.20 -4.65 -4.47
CA ARG A 33 29.56 -5.42 -5.54
C ARG A 33 28.08 -5.06 -5.67
N VAL A 34 27.62 -4.97 -6.90
CA VAL A 34 26.21 -4.94 -7.28
C VAL A 34 25.87 -6.29 -7.90
N ALA A 35 24.93 -7.03 -7.33
CA ALA A 35 24.59 -8.39 -7.75
C ALA A 35 23.47 -8.43 -8.81
N VAL A 36 22.85 -7.29 -9.10
CA VAL A 36 21.66 -7.15 -9.98
C VAL A 36 21.82 -6.00 -10.95
N ASP A 37 21.06 -6.02 -12.04
CA ASP A 37 20.99 -4.92 -12.99
C ASP A 37 19.53 -4.55 -13.29
N ARG A 38 19.32 -3.48 -14.08
CA ARG A 38 18.01 -3.10 -14.58
C ARG A 38 17.39 -4.28 -15.34
N GLY A 39 16.12 -4.59 -15.02
CA GLY A 39 15.41 -5.74 -15.58
C GLY A 39 15.63 -7.05 -14.81
N SER A 40 16.54 -7.11 -13.84
CA SER A 40 16.75 -8.32 -13.03
C SER A 40 15.53 -8.62 -12.18
N THR A 41 15.04 -9.87 -12.23
CA THR A 41 14.05 -10.40 -11.31
C THR A 41 14.73 -10.83 -10.03
N VAL A 42 14.20 -10.41 -8.88
CA VAL A 42 14.75 -10.71 -7.55
C VAL A 42 13.69 -11.28 -6.63
N LYS A 43 14.12 -12.08 -5.67
CA LYS A 43 13.29 -12.62 -4.60
C LYS A 43 13.50 -11.88 -3.29
N GLU A 44 12.51 -11.89 -2.42
CA GLU A 44 12.61 -11.39 -1.06
C GLU A 44 13.84 -11.97 -0.34
N GLY A 45 14.60 -11.14 0.38
CA GLY A 45 15.83 -11.50 1.04
C GLY A 45 17.07 -11.66 0.15
N GLN A 46 16.92 -11.64 -1.19
CA GLN A 46 18.04 -11.72 -2.11
C GLN A 46 18.97 -10.51 -1.97
N VAL A 47 20.29 -10.77 -1.91
CA VAL A 47 21.32 -9.72 -1.85
C VAL A 47 21.37 -8.96 -3.17
N LEU A 48 21.26 -7.64 -3.07
CA LEU A 48 21.26 -6.72 -4.22
C LEU A 48 22.59 -5.96 -4.34
N VAL A 49 23.05 -5.40 -3.23
CA VAL A 49 24.28 -4.60 -3.15
C VAL A 49 25.04 -4.96 -1.88
N ILE A 50 26.34 -5.07 -1.97
CA ILE A 50 27.25 -5.23 -0.84
C ILE A 50 28.11 -4.00 -0.77
N LEU A 51 28.06 -3.36 0.39
CA LEU A 51 28.93 -2.23 0.74
C LEU A 51 30.13 -2.73 1.55
N GLU A 52 31.21 -1.96 1.51
CA GLU A 52 32.43 -2.17 2.29
C GLU A 52 32.71 -0.90 3.09
N ALA A 53 32.85 -1.07 4.40
CA ALA A 53 33.19 0.01 5.34
C ALA A 53 34.27 -0.53 6.29
N PRO A 54 35.58 -0.37 5.94
CA PRO A 54 36.69 -0.87 6.76
C PRO A 54 36.67 -0.32 8.19
N GLU A 55 36.19 0.91 8.37
CA GLU A 55 36.07 1.57 9.67
C GLU A 55 35.09 0.80 10.60
N MET A 56 34.04 0.23 10.06
CA MET A 56 33.07 -0.58 10.82
C MET A 56 33.72 -1.85 11.35
N GLN A 57 34.53 -2.51 10.51
CA GLN A 57 35.25 -3.71 10.91
C GLN A 57 36.26 -3.41 12.06
N ALA A 58 36.94 -2.26 11.97
CA ALA A 58 37.83 -1.82 13.05
C ALA A 58 37.06 -1.58 14.37
N GLN A 59 35.86 -0.95 14.30
CA GLN A 59 35.01 -0.72 15.46
C GLN A 59 34.53 -2.03 16.11
N ILE A 60 34.23 -3.08 15.33
CA ILE A 60 33.85 -4.40 15.84
C ILE A 60 35.01 -5.00 16.61
N VAL A 61 36.24 -4.97 16.04
CA VAL A 61 37.44 -5.49 16.68
C VAL A 61 37.76 -4.74 17.97
N GLU A 62 37.62 -3.42 17.98
CA GLU A 62 37.81 -2.62 19.20
C GLU A 62 36.81 -2.99 20.30
N ALA A 63 35.52 -3.07 19.98
CA ALA A 63 34.49 -3.44 20.95
C ALA A 63 34.69 -4.86 21.49
N GLN A 64 35.09 -5.82 20.65
CA GLN A 64 35.41 -7.17 21.06
C GLN A 64 36.64 -7.22 21.99
N SER A 65 37.70 -6.48 21.67
CA SER A 65 38.90 -6.39 22.49
C SER A 65 38.61 -5.83 23.88
N LYS A 66 37.73 -4.80 23.96
CA LYS A 66 37.27 -4.23 25.24
C LYS A 66 36.50 -5.25 26.08
N ALA A 67 35.58 -5.99 25.47
CA ALA A 67 34.82 -7.05 26.17
C ALA A 67 35.75 -8.15 26.68
N GLN A 68 36.78 -8.52 25.89
CA GLN A 68 37.78 -9.51 26.31
C GLN A 68 38.66 -9.03 27.49
N ALA A 69 39.08 -7.75 27.48
CA ALA A 69 39.85 -7.16 28.56
C ALA A 69 39.08 -7.19 29.90
N LEU A 70 37.78 -6.87 29.87
CA LEU A 70 36.91 -6.99 31.04
C LEU A 70 36.79 -8.44 31.53
N GLY A 71 36.79 -9.42 30.61
CA GLY A 71 36.82 -10.83 30.96
C GLY A 71 38.06 -11.24 31.75
N LEU A 72 39.23 -10.71 31.40
CA LEU A 72 40.47 -10.93 32.13
C LEU A 72 40.44 -10.27 33.52
N GLN A 73 39.89 -9.06 33.64
CA GLN A 73 39.73 -8.39 34.93
C GLN A 73 38.76 -9.14 35.85
N ARG A 74 37.69 -9.73 35.29
CA ARG A 74 36.80 -10.62 36.04
C ARG A 74 37.57 -11.83 36.58
N ALA A 75 38.38 -12.49 35.76
CA ALA A 75 39.16 -13.64 36.17
C ALA A 75 40.14 -13.32 37.33
N GLU A 76 40.77 -12.12 37.28
CA GLU A 76 41.59 -11.62 38.39
C GLU A 76 40.75 -11.42 39.68
N ALA A 77 39.57 -10.81 39.55
CA ALA A 77 38.67 -10.59 40.69
C ALA A 77 38.17 -11.92 41.29
N GLU A 78 37.87 -12.92 40.47
CA GLU A 78 37.51 -14.27 40.90
C GLU A 78 38.63 -14.96 41.70
N ALA A 79 39.88 -14.81 41.26
CA ALA A 79 41.02 -15.34 42.01
C ALA A 79 41.17 -14.65 43.39
N LYS A 80 40.96 -13.31 43.45
CA LYS A 80 40.94 -12.57 44.73
C LYS A 80 39.80 -12.99 45.63
N LEU A 81 38.61 -13.21 45.08
CA LEU A 81 37.45 -13.72 45.82
C LEU A 81 37.75 -15.12 46.42
N ALA A 82 38.31 -16.02 45.61
CA ALA A 82 38.64 -17.36 46.07
C ALA A 82 39.64 -17.33 47.28
N GLY A 83 40.64 -16.42 47.23
CA GLY A 83 41.56 -16.21 48.36
C GLY A 83 40.88 -15.66 49.61
N ALA A 84 40.01 -14.62 49.45
CA ALA A 84 39.27 -14.00 50.54
C ALA A 84 38.27 -15.00 51.17
N GLN A 85 37.58 -15.77 50.35
CA GLN A 85 36.61 -16.78 50.77
C GLN A 85 37.32 -17.91 51.57
N SER A 86 38.45 -18.39 51.08
CA SER A 86 39.27 -19.42 51.77
C SER A 86 39.75 -18.92 53.14
N THR A 87 40.11 -17.65 53.25
CA THR A 87 40.49 -17.03 54.51
C THR A 87 39.33 -16.96 55.49
N TYR A 88 38.17 -16.48 55.03
CA TYR A 88 36.94 -16.43 55.84
C TYR A 88 36.54 -17.83 56.33
N ASP A 89 36.55 -18.84 55.46
CA ASP A 89 36.13 -20.20 55.79
C ASP A 89 37.09 -20.85 56.85
N ARG A 90 38.39 -20.60 56.76
CA ARG A 90 39.35 -21.04 57.79
C ARG A 90 39.14 -20.37 59.13
N LEU A 91 38.95 -19.04 59.15
CA LEU A 91 38.69 -18.31 60.40
C LEU A 91 37.36 -18.72 61.03
N LYS A 92 36.32 -18.93 60.19
CA LYS A 92 35.01 -19.44 60.63
C LYS A 92 35.12 -20.83 61.28
N ALA A 93 35.87 -21.72 60.67
CA ALA A 93 36.12 -23.04 61.22
C ALA A 93 36.90 -22.98 62.55
N ALA A 94 37.94 -22.15 62.69
CA ALA A 94 38.72 -21.95 63.93
C ALA A 94 37.89 -21.26 65.02
N ALA A 95 36.93 -20.37 64.69
CA ALA A 95 36.07 -19.74 65.67
C ALA A 95 35.05 -20.69 66.35
N ALA A 96 34.90 -21.93 65.82
CA ALA A 96 34.13 -22.99 66.48
C ALA A 96 34.73 -23.36 67.86
N THR A 97 36.01 -23.05 68.07
CA THR A 97 36.65 -23.22 69.35
C THR A 97 36.75 -21.90 70.13
N PRO A 98 36.10 -21.76 71.31
CA PRO A 98 36.05 -20.49 71.99
C PRO A 98 37.47 -19.95 72.33
N GLY A 99 37.67 -18.60 72.04
CA GLY A 99 38.92 -17.90 72.38
C GLY A 99 40.08 -18.09 71.34
N VAL A 100 39.86 -18.81 70.22
CA VAL A 100 40.93 -19.05 69.25
C VAL A 100 40.98 -17.91 68.18
N VAL A 101 39.84 -17.26 67.86
CA VAL A 101 39.77 -16.18 66.90
C VAL A 101 39.04 -15.00 67.52
N ALA A 102 39.55 -13.79 67.30
CA ALA A 102 38.81 -12.55 67.67
C ALA A 102 37.57 -12.34 66.77
N GLU A 103 36.46 -12.01 67.34
CA GLU A 103 35.19 -11.78 66.59
C GLU A 103 35.34 -10.72 65.47
N ASN A 104 36.14 -9.68 65.75
CA ASN A 104 36.42 -8.63 64.78
C ASN A 104 37.18 -9.20 63.56
N ASP A 105 38.09 -10.12 63.69
CA ASP A 105 38.88 -10.73 62.61
C ASP A 105 37.96 -11.55 61.68
N LEU A 106 37.01 -12.26 62.28
CA LEU A 106 36.00 -13.00 61.51
C LEU A 106 35.10 -12.07 60.71
N ILE A 107 34.62 -10.97 61.31
CA ILE A 107 33.78 -9.94 60.64
C ILE A 107 34.56 -9.28 59.49
N VAL A 108 35.82 -8.91 59.71
CA VAL A 108 36.69 -8.31 58.68
C VAL A 108 36.88 -9.25 57.51
N ALA A 109 37.17 -10.56 57.77
CA ALA A 109 37.35 -11.56 56.73
C ALA A 109 36.05 -11.78 55.92
N GLN A 110 34.89 -11.81 56.61
CA GLN A 110 33.58 -11.89 55.95
C GLN A 110 33.35 -10.71 55.03
N LYS A 111 33.53 -9.48 55.52
CA LYS A 111 33.34 -8.26 54.74
C LYS A 111 34.29 -8.14 53.55
N THR A 112 35.52 -8.67 53.70
CA THR A 112 36.49 -8.74 52.60
C THR A 112 36.03 -9.72 51.49
N ALA A 113 35.47 -10.88 51.86
CA ALA A 113 34.90 -11.83 50.90
C ALA A 113 33.65 -11.27 50.20
N GLU A 114 32.76 -10.61 50.97
CA GLU A 114 31.57 -9.91 50.42
C GLU A 114 31.95 -8.81 49.42
N ALA A 115 32.98 -7.99 49.75
CA ALA A 115 33.49 -6.95 48.85
C ALA A 115 34.09 -7.53 47.56
N ALA A 116 34.89 -8.62 47.70
CA ALA A 116 35.45 -9.32 46.53
C ALA A 116 34.33 -9.91 45.63
N GLN A 117 33.29 -10.48 46.24
CA GLN A 117 32.10 -10.98 45.50
C GLN A 117 31.37 -9.87 44.77
N ALA A 118 31.20 -8.70 45.41
CA ALA A 118 30.58 -7.54 44.76
C ALA A 118 31.41 -7.03 43.57
N LEU A 119 32.73 -7.08 43.66
CA LEU A 119 33.62 -6.72 42.56
C LEU A 119 33.48 -7.67 41.38
N VAL A 120 33.40 -8.99 41.61
CA VAL A 120 33.13 -9.96 40.52
C VAL A 120 31.83 -9.66 39.82
N ARG A 121 30.74 -9.41 40.57
CA ARG A 121 29.44 -9.02 39.99
C ARG A 121 29.51 -7.73 39.15
N SER A 122 30.26 -6.74 39.65
CA SER A 122 30.47 -5.48 38.90
C SER A 122 31.15 -5.72 37.55
N TYR A 123 32.15 -6.62 37.48
CA TYR A 123 32.77 -6.98 36.20
C TYR A 123 31.83 -7.79 35.31
N GLU A 124 30.99 -8.68 35.85
CA GLU A 124 29.98 -9.41 35.09
C GLU A 124 28.99 -8.45 34.43
N ASP A 125 28.54 -7.43 35.15
CA ASP A 125 27.68 -6.39 34.61
C ASP A 125 28.37 -5.58 33.52
N SER A 126 29.64 -5.22 33.73
CA SER A 126 30.46 -4.51 32.74
C SER A 126 30.69 -5.32 31.47
N ILE A 127 30.90 -6.64 31.58
CA ILE A 127 31.04 -7.56 30.45
C ILE A 127 29.71 -7.59 29.65
N ARG A 128 28.58 -7.72 30.35
CA ARG A 128 27.26 -7.69 29.67
C ARG A 128 27.04 -6.40 28.88
N ALA A 129 27.41 -5.27 29.47
CA ALA A 129 27.34 -3.98 28.78
C ALA A 129 28.27 -3.92 27.56
N ALA A 130 29.51 -4.40 27.68
CA ALA A 130 30.45 -4.44 26.57
C ALA A 130 30.01 -5.41 25.45
N GLN A 131 29.43 -6.56 25.80
CA GLN A 131 28.87 -7.51 24.84
C GLN A 131 27.67 -6.90 24.07
N ALA A 132 26.79 -6.16 24.77
CA ALA A 132 25.70 -5.43 24.13
C ALA A 132 26.22 -4.39 23.11
N GLN A 133 27.33 -3.71 23.42
CA GLN A 133 28.00 -2.80 22.50
C GLN A 133 28.55 -3.53 21.26
N VAL A 134 29.17 -4.70 21.42
CA VAL A 134 29.63 -5.55 20.31
C VAL A 134 28.44 -5.91 19.40
N GLN A 135 27.33 -6.34 20.00
CA GLN A 135 26.14 -6.69 19.22
C GLN A 135 25.57 -5.49 18.46
N SER A 136 25.50 -4.33 19.11
CA SER A 136 25.03 -3.10 18.46
C SER A 136 25.84 -2.73 17.21
N VAL A 137 27.17 -2.87 17.27
CA VAL A 137 28.03 -2.59 16.10
C VAL A 137 27.87 -3.65 15.01
N LYS A 138 27.70 -4.93 15.37
CA LYS A 138 27.39 -6.00 14.41
C LYS A 138 26.03 -5.82 13.74
N ASP A 139 25.01 -5.38 14.46
CA ASP A 139 23.70 -5.09 13.90
C ASP A 139 23.78 -3.94 12.87
N LEU A 140 24.67 -2.98 13.09
CA LEU A 140 24.96 -1.94 12.11
C LEU A 140 25.68 -2.49 10.87
N GLU A 141 26.60 -3.45 11.02
CA GLU A 141 27.31 -4.11 9.91
C GLU A 141 26.33 -4.80 8.94
N GLU A 142 25.22 -5.35 9.43
CA GLU A 142 24.20 -5.98 8.58
C GLU A 142 23.62 -5.02 7.54
N TYR A 143 23.57 -3.72 7.83
CA TYR A 143 23.11 -2.71 6.87
C TYR A 143 24.06 -2.46 5.68
N LEU A 144 25.27 -3.00 5.72
CA LEU A 144 26.17 -2.98 4.56
C LEU A 144 25.76 -3.98 3.48
N THR A 145 24.87 -4.91 3.80
CA THR A 145 24.29 -5.85 2.83
C THR A 145 22.84 -5.50 2.54
N LEU A 146 22.61 -4.85 1.39
CA LEU A 146 21.28 -4.46 0.97
C LEU A 146 20.56 -5.63 0.33
N LYS A 147 19.39 -5.98 0.86
CA LYS A 147 18.55 -7.10 0.39
C LYS A 147 17.22 -6.60 -0.17
N ALA A 148 16.59 -7.40 -1.04
CA ALA A 148 15.26 -7.12 -1.56
C ALA A 148 14.20 -7.30 -0.46
N PRO A 149 13.32 -6.31 -0.21
CA PRO A 149 12.27 -6.42 0.79
C PRO A 149 11.03 -7.22 0.32
N PHE A 150 10.92 -7.51 -0.97
CA PHE A 150 9.86 -8.32 -1.58
C PHE A 150 10.29 -8.79 -2.97
N ASP A 151 9.55 -9.75 -3.52
CA ASP A 151 9.75 -10.26 -4.88
C ASP A 151 9.41 -9.20 -5.92
N GLY A 152 10.30 -8.94 -6.88
CA GLY A 152 10.05 -7.92 -7.89
C GLY A 152 11.11 -7.83 -8.96
N ILE A 153 11.08 -6.71 -9.69
CA ILE A 153 12.01 -6.40 -10.78
C ILE A 153 12.72 -5.08 -10.47
N ILE A 154 14.03 -5.07 -10.68
CA ILE A 154 14.83 -3.84 -10.58
C ILE A 154 14.54 -2.97 -11.81
N THR A 155 13.92 -1.82 -11.60
CA THR A 155 13.57 -0.89 -12.67
C THR A 155 14.65 0.16 -12.94
N GLU A 156 15.40 0.54 -11.89
CA GLU A 156 16.50 1.50 -12.00
C GLU A 156 17.71 1.04 -11.20
N ARG A 157 18.90 1.30 -11.74
CA ARG A 157 20.19 1.12 -11.07
C ARG A 157 21.02 2.39 -11.26
N ASN A 158 21.29 3.09 -10.16
CA ASN A 158 22.01 4.36 -10.14
C ASN A 158 23.35 4.24 -9.39
N VAL A 159 23.84 3.03 -9.19
CA VAL A 159 25.04 2.75 -8.43
C VAL A 159 25.95 1.78 -9.17
N HIS A 160 27.27 1.98 -9.02
CA HIS A 160 28.31 1.15 -9.62
C HIS A 160 29.32 0.69 -8.56
N PRO A 161 30.00 -0.46 -8.75
CA PRO A 161 31.11 -0.84 -7.92
C PRO A 161 32.16 0.27 -7.83
N GLY A 162 32.71 0.51 -6.63
CA GLY A 162 33.66 1.59 -6.35
C GLY A 162 33.04 2.94 -5.98
N ALA A 163 31.72 3.12 -6.14
CA ALA A 163 31.04 4.34 -5.73
C ALA A 163 31.01 4.47 -4.19
N LEU A 164 31.23 5.66 -3.66
CA LEU A 164 30.95 5.99 -2.27
C LEU A 164 29.47 6.33 -2.13
N VAL A 165 28.79 5.69 -1.21
CA VAL A 165 27.36 5.87 -0.92
C VAL A 165 27.16 6.08 0.58
N GLY A 166 26.05 6.70 0.97
CA GLY A 166 25.75 6.94 2.38
C GLY A 166 24.40 7.64 2.59
N PRO A 167 24.00 7.84 3.85
CA PRO A 167 22.81 8.59 4.19
C PRO A 167 22.98 10.08 3.88
N GLY A 168 21.95 10.73 3.32
CA GLY A 168 21.96 12.17 3.07
C GLY A 168 20.63 12.66 2.50
N SER A 169 20.25 13.90 2.84
CA SER A 169 19.13 14.60 2.21
C SER A 169 19.52 14.90 0.76
N GLY A 170 18.84 14.29 -0.21
CA GLY A 170 19.11 14.44 -1.64
C GLY A 170 19.93 13.28 -2.26
N SER A 171 20.23 12.22 -1.51
CA SER A 171 20.85 11.03 -2.09
C SER A 171 19.94 10.40 -3.15
N THR A 172 20.52 10.08 -4.30
CA THR A 172 19.83 9.29 -5.33
C THR A 172 19.65 7.85 -4.81
N PRO A 173 18.47 7.22 -5.00
CA PRO A 173 18.32 5.83 -4.65
C PRO A 173 19.30 4.96 -5.42
N LEU A 174 19.91 3.98 -4.76
CA LEU A 174 20.84 3.05 -5.38
C LEU A 174 20.13 2.18 -6.43
N LEU A 175 18.98 1.67 -6.06
CA LEU A 175 18.12 0.82 -6.88
C LEU A 175 16.65 1.20 -6.67
N ARG A 176 15.82 0.97 -7.69
CA ARG A 176 14.36 0.92 -7.55
C ARG A 176 13.86 -0.48 -7.79
N LEU A 177 13.07 -0.98 -6.87
CA LEU A 177 12.45 -2.30 -6.95
C LEU A 177 10.94 -2.15 -7.04
N HIS A 178 10.34 -2.74 -8.08
CA HIS A 178 8.90 -2.75 -8.31
C HIS A 178 8.35 -4.18 -8.31
N GLN A 179 7.23 -4.40 -7.63
CA GLN A 179 6.45 -5.61 -7.77
C GLN A 179 5.51 -5.45 -8.97
N LEU A 180 5.79 -6.18 -10.06
CA LEU A 180 5.04 -6.10 -11.32
C LEU A 180 4.16 -7.33 -11.58
N SER A 181 4.30 -8.42 -10.82
CA SER A 181 3.44 -9.62 -10.90
C SER A 181 1.96 -9.34 -10.58
N ARG A 182 1.73 -8.22 -9.89
CA ARG A 182 0.44 -7.61 -9.62
C ARG A 182 0.56 -6.11 -9.86
N LEU A 183 -0.44 -5.50 -10.47
CA LEU A 183 -0.48 -4.08 -10.76
C LEU A 183 -1.71 -3.44 -10.13
N ARG A 184 -1.63 -2.15 -9.88
CA ARG A 184 -2.75 -1.29 -9.56
C ARG A 184 -3.10 -0.48 -10.80
N LEU A 185 -4.32 -0.64 -11.28
CA LEU A 185 -4.87 0.21 -12.32
C LEU A 185 -5.64 1.34 -11.66
N VAL A 186 -5.06 2.52 -11.66
CA VAL A 186 -5.68 3.73 -11.09
C VAL A 186 -6.53 4.39 -12.17
N VAL A 187 -7.81 4.58 -11.87
CA VAL A 187 -8.79 5.20 -12.77
C VAL A 187 -9.38 6.43 -12.11
N ALA A 188 -9.36 7.56 -12.81
CA ALA A 188 -10.02 8.79 -12.36
C ALA A 188 -11.51 8.75 -12.76
N VAL A 189 -12.38 8.43 -11.80
CA VAL A 189 -13.82 8.26 -12.03
C VAL A 189 -14.56 9.57 -11.77
N PRO A 190 -15.29 10.16 -12.76
CA PRO A 190 -16.09 11.37 -12.57
C PRO A 190 -17.12 11.24 -11.45
N GLU A 191 -17.34 12.31 -10.69
CA GLU A 191 -18.30 12.39 -9.57
C GLU A 191 -19.67 11.81 -9.90
N ALA A 192 -20.18 12.09 -11.12
CA ALA A 192 -21.48 11.61 -11.59
C ALA A 192 -21.58 10.06 -11.68
N LEU A 193 -20.45 9.35 -11.67
CA LEU A 193 -20.37 7.88 -11.79
C LEU A 193 -20.03 7.20 -10.49
N VAL A 194 -19.64 7.95 -9.45
CA VAL A 194 -19.19 7.43 -8.16
C VAL A 194 -20.27 6.59 -7.46
N GLY A 195 -21.54 7.02 -7.52
CA GLY A 195 -22.65 6.31 -6.87
C GLY A 195 -23.00 4.93 -7.46
N ALA A 196 -22.47 4.59 -8.65
CA ALA A 196 -22.68 3.30 -9.30
C ALA A 196 -21.54 2.29 -9.05
N MET A 197 -20.55 2.66 -8.24
CA MET A 197 -19.38 1.82 -8.00
C MET A 197 -19.64 0.75 -6.93
N VAL A 198 -19.14 -0.46 -7.20
CA VAL A 198 -19.24 -1.57 -6.28
C VAL A 198 -17.84 -2.14 -6.06
N LYS A 199 -17.40 -2.18 -4.80
CA LYS A 199 -16.16 -2.86 -4.41
C LYS A 199 -16.26 -4.35 -4.77
N GLY A 200 -15.17 -4.90 -5.33
CA GLY A 200 -15.13 -6.28 -5.81
C GLY A 200 -15.68 -6.47 -7.23
N ALA A 201 -16.22 -5.42 -7.87
CA ALA A 201 -16.69 -5.52 -9.25
C ALA A 201 -15.51 -5.80 -10.20
N ARG A 202 -15.72 -6.73 -11.14
CA ARG A 202 -14.76 -7.06 -12.20
C ARG A 202 -15.00 -6.15 -13.40
N MET A 203 -14.00 -5.33 -13.73
CA MET A 203 -14.07 -4.35 -14.81
C MET A 203 -13.21 -4.78 -15.97
N PRO A 204 -13.76 -4.84 -17.21
CA PRO A 204 -12.99 -5.07 -18.40
C PRO A 204 -12.20 -3.82 -18.79
N PHE A 205 -11.00 -4.01 -19.30
CA PHE A 205 -10.18 -2.95 -19.87
C PHE A 205 -9.38 -3.43 -21.08
N THR A 206 -8.98 -2.50 -21.93
CA THR A 206 -8.14 -2.74 -23.09
C THR A 206 -6.86 -1.92 -22.97
N VAL A 207 -5.77 -2.45 -23.54
CA VAL A 207 -4.46 -1.79 -23.53
C VAL A 207 -4.02 -1.57 -24.98
N PRO A 208 -3.61 -0.36 -25.38
CA PRO A 208 -3.18 -0.09 -26.76
C PRO A 208 -2.07 -1.00 -27.27
N ALA A 209 -1.20 -1.48 -26.37
CA ALA A 209 -0.11 -2.41 -26.72
C ALA A 209 -0.61 -3.81 -27.13
N TYR A 210 -1.88 -4.17 -26.84
CA TYR A 210 -2.48 -5.47 -27.14
C TYR A 210 -3.85 -5.29 -27.80
N PRO A 211 -3.89 -4.88 -29.08
CA PRO A 211 -5.14 -4.61 -29.78
C PRO A 211 -6.01 -5.87 -29.87
N GLY A 212 -7.31 -5.72 -29.56
CA GLY A 212 -8.27 -6.83 -29.63
C GLY A 212 -8.30 -7.73 -28.37
N GLU A 213 -7.37 -7.58 -27.42
CA GLU A 213 -7.39 -8.32 -26.18
C GLU A 213 -8.14 -7.54 -25.09
N THR A 214 -8.96 -8.25 -24.31
CA THR A 214 -9.65 -7.69 -23.14
C THR A 214 -9.07 -8.29 -21.88
N PHE A 215 -8.60 -7.44 -21.01
CA PHE A 215 -8.11 -7.76 -19.67
C PHE A 215 -9.16 -7.42 -18.62
N TYR A 216 -8.93 -7.87 -17.38
CA TYR A 216 -9.85 -7.64 -16.27
C TYR A 216 -9.13 -7.19 -15.02
N GLY A 217 -9.68 -6.17 -14.37
CA GLY A 217 -9.28 -5.73 -13.05
C GLY A 217 -10.44 -5.84 -12.06
N VAL A 218 -10.13 -5.94 -10.78
CA VAL A 218 -11.12 -6.00 -9.70
C VAL A 218 -11.03 -4.72 -8.89
N VAL A 219 -12.14 -3.99 -8.75
CA VAL A 219 -12.22 -2.79 -7.91
C VAL A 219 -11.89 -3.14 -6.46
N ASN A 220 -10.80 -2.63 -5.94
CA ASN A 220 -10.34 -2.93 -4.59
C ASN A 220 -10.40 -1.71 -3.66
N LEU A 221 -9.85 -0.57 -4.08
CA LEU A 221 -9.78 0.64 -3.28
C LEU A 221 -10.52 1.79 -3.98
N MET A 222 -11.21 2.58 -3.19
CA MET A 222 -11.86 3.84 -3.58
C MET A 222 -11.37 4.91 -2.62
N ALA A 223 -10.90 6.04 -3.14
CA ALA A 223 -10.30 7.09 -2.32
C ALA A 223 -11.29 7.73 -1.35
N HIS A 224 -12.61 7.68 -1.67
CA HIS A 224 -13.67 8.39 -0.92
C HIS A 224 -13.42 9.90 -0.79
N ASP A 225 -12.62 10.44 -1.68
CA ASP A 225 -12.31 11.85 -1.80
C ASP A 225 -12.37 12.26 -3.28
N ILE A 226 -12.90 13.44 -3.54
CA ILE A 226 -13.04 13.99 -4.89
C ILE A 226 -12.02 15.11 -5.08
N GLU A 227 -11.09 14.90 -6.00
CA GLU A 227 -10.14 15.93 -6.40
C GLU A 227 -10.88 17.15 -6.95
N GLU A 228 -10.71 18.31 -6.31
CA GLU A 228 -11.47 19.54 -6.64
C GLU A 228 -11.24 20.03 -8.05
N LYS A 229 -10.02 19.88 -8.58
CA LYS A 229 -9.64 20.39 -9.91
C LYS A 229 -10.24 19.57 -11.05
N THR A 230 -10.24 18.25 -10.90
CA THR A 230 -10.67 17.32 -11.96
C THR A 230 -12.09 16.83 -11.77
N ARG A 231 -12.68 17.03 -10.59
CA ARG A 231 -13.99 16.50 -10.20
C ARG A 231 -14.07 14.98 -10.38
N THR A 232 -13.00 14.30 -10.05
CA THR A 232 -12.90 12.82 -10.14
C THR A 232 -12.48 12.23 -8.81
N MET A 233 -12.86 10.98 -8.59
CA MET A 233 -12.39 10.14 -7.49
C MET A 233 -11.44 9.08 -8.02
N ALA A 234 -10.28 8.91 -7.39
CA ALA A 234 -9.35 7.85 -7.71
C ALA A 234 -9.90 6.48 -7.25
N VAL A 235 -9.95 5.54 -8.17
CA VAL A 235 -10.36 4.16 -7.93
C VAL A 235 -9.25 3.24 -8.40
N GLU A 236 -8.85 2.31 -7.54
CA GLU A 236 -7.80 1.35 -7.84
C GLU A 236 -8.40 -0.03 -8.11
N LEU A 237 -8.03 -0.58 -9.24
CA LEU A 237 -8.36 -1.94 -9.62
C LEU A 237 -7.11 -2.81 -9.48
N ASP A 238 -7.24 -3.93 -8.80
CA ASP A 238 -6.19 -4.95 -8.76
C ASP A 238 -6.16 -5.75 -10.05
N VAL A 239 -4.99 -5.84 -10.65
CA VAL A 239 -4.75 -6.56 -11.90
C VAL A 239 -3.66 -7.61 -11.68
N ARG A 240 -3.96 -8.88 -11.96
CA ARG A 240 -2.96 -9.95 -11.97
C ARG A 240 -2.13 -9.85 -13.26
N ASN A 241 -0.82 -9.95 -13.12
CA ASN A 241 0.14 -9.84 -14.23
C ASN A 241 1.27 -10.86 -14.05
N THR A 242 0.90 -12.12 -13.91
CA THR A 242 1.87 -13.20 -13.64
C THR A 242 2.80 -13.49 -14.83
N ASP A 243 2.35 -13.17 -16.03
CA ASP A 243 3.10 -13.28 -17.28
C ASP A 243 3.95 -12.04 -17.60
N LEU A 244 3.88 -11.00 -16.74
CA LEU A 244 4.61 -9.74 -16.85
C LEU A 244 4.40 -8.99 -18.19
N ARG A 245 3.28 -9.25 -18.88
CA ARG A 245 2.95 -8.58 -20.16
C ARG A 245 2.60 -7.12 -19.97
N LEU A 246 1.94 -6.78 -18.86
CA LEU A 246 1.56 -5.42 -18.53
C LEU A 246 2.69 -4.73 -17.76
N THR A 247 2.94 -3.47 -18.08
CA THR A 247 4.01 -2.69 -17.46
C THR A 247 3.45 -1.46 -16.78
N ALA A 248 4.01 -1.11 -15.63
CA ALA A 248 3.68 0.15 -14.95
C ALA A 248 3.95 1.34 -15.90
N GLY A 249 3.07 2.35 -15.88
CA GLY A 249 3.09 3.48 -16.80
C GLY A 249 2.36 3.26 -18.12
N MET A 250 1.80 2.08 -18.41
CA MET A 250 0.86 1.91 -19.53
C MET A 250 -0.49 2.56 -19.20
N TYR A 251 -1.20 3.03 -20.23
CA TYR A 251 -2.50 3.72 -20.14
C TYR A 251 -3.60 2.87 -20.77
N PRO A 252 -4.28 2.02 -19.97
CA PRO A 252 -5.44 1.27 -20.43
C PRO A 252 -6.71 2.11 -20.48
N GLU A 253 -7.68 1.69 -21.32
CA GLU A 253 -9.06 2.17 -21.32
C GLU A 253 -9.95 1.18 -20.56
N VAL A 254 -10.53 1.60 -19.44
CA VAL A 254 -11.47 0.81 -18.64
C VAL A 254 -12.88 1.02 -19.16
N LEU A 255 -13.58 -0.07 -19.46
CA LEU A 255 -14.98 -0.05 -19.84
C LEU A 255 -15.83 -0.03 -18.58
N TRP A 256 -16.20 1.17 -18.13
CA TRP A 256 -16.95 1.38 -16.91
C TRP A 256 -18.43 1.11 -17.12
N LEU A 257 -18.96 0.09 -16.44
CA LEU A 257 -20.39 -0.24 -16.50
C LEU A 257 -21.14 0.59 -15.46
N VAL A 258 -21.93 1.54 -15.93
CA VAL A 258 -22.82 2.34 -15.08
C VAL A 258 -24.15 1.65 -14.99
N ARG A 259 -24.40 0.94 -13.89
CA ARG A 259 -25.74 0.41 -13.58
C ARG A 259 -26.52 1.46 -12.83
N ARG A 260 -27.68 1.84 -13.35
CA ARG A 260 -28.59 2.69 -12.60
C ARG A 260 -29.49 1.83 -11.70
N PRO A 261 -29.68 2.21 -10.43
CA PRO A 261 -30.49 1.43 -9.49
C PRO A 261 -31.97 1.43 -9.83
N GLN A 262 -32.42 2.35 -10.67
CA GLN A 262 -33.82 2.45 -11.10
C GLN A 262 -33.93 2.29 -12.61
N PRO A 263 -34.91 1.50 -13.09
CA PRO A 263 -35.20 1.38 -14.51
C PRO A 263 -35.66 2.76 -15.06
N SER A 264 -35.10 3.15 -16.19
CA SER A 264 -35.45 4.40 -16.85
C SER A 264 -36.59 4.18 -17.84
N LEU A 265 -37.45 5.14 -17.95
CA LEU A 265 -38.48 5.14 -18.99
C LEU A 265 -37.86 5.55 -20.32
N LEU A 266 -38.09 4.71 -21.33
CA LEU A 266 -37.59 4.92 -22.69
C LEU A 266 -38.78 5.25 -23.61
N LEU A 267 -38.71 6.37 -24.32
CA LEU A 267 -39.73 6.83 -25.25
C LEU A 267 -39.13 7.11 -26.63
N PRO A 268 -39.89 6.93 -27.71
CA PRO A 268 -39.48 7.37 -29.04
C PRO A 268 -39.24 8.89 -29.04
N PRO A 269 -38.23 9.40 -29.76
CA PRO A 269 -37.95 10.85 -29.79
C PRO A 269 -39.15 11.69 -30.32
N THR A 270 -40.03 11.10 -31.11
CA THR A 270 -41.23 11.73 -31.64
C THR A 270 -42.30 12.03 -30.59
N THR A 271 -42.22 11.41 -29.41
CA THR A 271 -43.17 11.64 -28.31
C THR A 271 -42.77 12.83 -27.44
N ILE A 272 -41.53 13.33 -27.59
CA ILE A 272 -41.00 14.40 -26.76
C ILE A 272 -41.13 15.72 -27.49
N VAL A 273 -41.89 16.62 -26.92
CA VAL A 273 -42.07 17.99 -27.41
C VAL A 273 -41.07 18.90 -26.70
N THR A 274 -40.34 19.68 -27.49
CA THR A 274 -39.40 20.69 -26.95
C THR A 274 -39.79 22.04 -27.49
N THR A 275 -40.18 22.95 -26.62
CA THR A 275 -40.41 24.35 -26.92
C THR A 275 -39.27 25.22 -26.36
N THR A 276 -39.31 26.52 -26.62
CA THR A 276 -38.35 27.48 -26.05
C THR A 276 -38.37 27.53 -24.53
N GLU A 277 -39.50 27.20 -23.91
CA GLU A 277 -39.65 27.31 -22.44
C GLU A 277 -39.52 25.99 -21.68
N ARG A 278 -39.87 24.84 -22.31
CA ARG A 278 -39.93 23.55 -21.63
C ARG A 278 -39.84 22.36 -22.57
N THR A 279 -39.46 21.23 -22.00
CA THR A 279 -39.53 19.90 -22.64
C THR A 279 -40.56 19.05 -21.90
N PHE A 280 -41.54 18.50 -22.65
CA PHE A 280 -42.63 17.73 -22.04
C PHE A 280 -43.06 16.58 -22.96
N VAL A 281 -43.79 15.66 -22.34
CA VAL A 281 -44.48 14.55 -23.03
C VAL A 281 -45.96 14.71 -22.81
N ILE A 282 -46.75 14.37 -23.82
CA ILE A 282 -48.22 14.45 -23.76
C ILE A 282 -48.76 13.10 -23.30
N ARG A 283 -49.24 13.03 -22.04
CA ARG A 283 -49.92 11.89 -21.46
C ARG A 283 -51.43 12.07 -21.65
N VAL A 284 -52.12 10.95 -21.94
CA VAL A 284 -53.59 10.93 -21.97
C VAL A 284 -54.05 10.12 -20.76
N LYS A 285 -54.78 10.79 -19.86
CA LYS A 285 -55.37 10.17 -18.67
C LYS A 285 -56.90 10.44 -18.69
N ASP A 286 -57.69 9.39 -18.61
CA ASP A 286 -59.17 9.45 -18.61
C ASP A 286 -59.73 10.23 -19.81
N GLY A 287 -59.08 10.10 -20.99
CA GLY A 287 -59.48 10.81 -22.21
C GLY A 287 -59.15 12.31 -22.25
N VAL A 288 -58.32 12.78 -21.30
CA VAL A 288 -57.87 14.18 -21.19
C VAL A 288 -56.35 14.27 -21.37
N VAL A 289 -55.93 15.27 -22.11
CA VAL A 289 -54.51 15.59 -22.37
C VAL A 289 -53.88 16.23 -21.16
N GLU A 290 -52.74 15.66 -20.71
CA GLU A 290 -51.92 16.18 -19.64
C GLU A 290 -50.50 16.38 -20.14
N TRP A 291 -49.94 17.56 -19.96
CA TRP A 291 -48.52 17.82 -20.27
C TRP A 291 -47.66 17.51 -19.08
N VAL A 292 -46.78 16.53 -19.23
CA VAL A 292 -45.84 16.09 -18.18
C VAL A 292 -44.45 16.61 -18.53
N ASN A 293 -43.94 17.54 -17.74
CA ASN A 293 -42.56 18.04 -17.91
C ASN A 293 -41.58 16.91 -17.70
N VAL A 294 -40.63 16.79 -18.63
CA VAL A 294 -39.58 15.75 -18.58
C VAL A 294 -38.21 16.34 -18.90
N ASN A 295 -37.19 15.76 -18.32
CA ASN A 295 -35.82 16.01 -18.72
C ASN A 295 -35.36 14.87 -19.63
N ARG A 296 -34.70 15.24 -20.74
CA ARG A 296 -34.16 14.26 -21.69
C ARG A 296 -32.85 13.67 -21.13
N GLY A 297 -32.76 12.38 -21.12
CA GLY A 297 -31.55 11.62 -20.82
C GLY A 297 -30.78 11.18 -22.07
N SER A 298 -30.10 10.07 -21.97
CA SER A 298 -29.28 9.47 -23.04
C SER A 298 -30.15 8.81 -24.11
N ARG A 299 -29.65 8.79 -25.35
CA ARG A 299 -30.26 8.02 -26.43
C ARG A 299 -29.84 6.56 -26.34
N VAL A 300 -30.80 5.65 -26.44
CA VAL A 300 -30.60 4.20 -26.37
C VAL A 300 -31.21 3.56 -27.61
N GLY A 301 -30.40 3.27 -28.61
CA GLY A 301 -30.89 2.88 -29.94
C GLY A 301 -31.80 3.93 -30.52
N ASP A 302 -33.04 3.56 -30.87
CA ASP A 302 -34.07 4.48 -31.42
C ASP A 302 -34.93 5.17 -30.35
N LEU A 303 -34.65 4.94 -29.08
CA LEU A 303 -35.40 5.51 -27.97
C LEU A 303 -34.54 6.54 -27.22
N VAL A 304 -35.21 7.43 -26.50
CA VAL A 304 -34.62 8.45 -25.63
C VAL A 304 -35.09 8.21 -24.21
N GLU A 305 -34.18 8.23 -23.29
CA GLU A 305 -34.43 8.16 -21.86
C GLU A 305 -35.12 9.47 -21.39
N VAL A 306 -36.15 9.36 -20.58
CA VAL A 306 -36.86 10.49 -20.02
C VAL A 306 -37.01 10.38 -18.51
N PHE A 307 -36.83 11.53 -17.84
CA PHE A 307 -36.98 11.68 -16.40
C PHE A 307 -38.11 12.66 -16.11
N GLY A 308 -39.10 12.24 -15.34
CA GLY A 308 -40.25 13.05 -14.98
C GLY A 308 -41.30 12.22 -14.25
N SER A 309 -42.44 12.85 -13.98
CA SER A 309 -43.58 12.21 -13.28
C SER A 309 -44.37 11.26 -14.18
N LEU A 310 -43.65 10.37 -14.89
CA LEU A 310 -44.24 9.32 -15.74
C LEU A 310 -44.13 7.97 -15.07
N LYS A 311 -45.06 7.06 -15.35
CA LYS A 311 -45.06 5.68 -14.87
C LYS A 311 -45.16 4.71 -16.05
N GLU A 312 -44.68 3.48 -15.84
CA GLU A 312 -44.90 2.42 -16.80
C GLU A 312 -46.40 2.13 -16.89
N GLY A 313 -46.89 2.04 -18.13
CA GLY A 313 -48.34 1.93 -18.42
C GLY A 313 -49.04 3.23 -18.76
N ASP A 314 -48.39 4.40 -18.57
CA ASP A 314 -48.98 5.67 -19.01
C ASP A 314 -49.18 5.70 -20.55
N LEU A 315 -50.34 6.13 -20.97
CA LEU A 315 -50.66 6.31 -22.39
C LEU A 315 -50.04 7.62 -22.88
N ILE A 316 -49.07 7.52 -23.80
CA ILE A 316 -48.34 8.65 -24.35
C ILE A 316 -48.69 8.86 -25.83
N VAL A 317 -48.85 10.11 -26.24
CA VAL A 317 -49.10 10.46 -27.65
C VAL A 317 -47.86 10.12 -28.48
N ARG A 318 -48.01 9.31 -29.54
CA ARG A 318 -46.92 8.81 -30.39
C ARG A 318 -46.17 9.91 -31.14
N ARG A 319 -46.86 10.98 -31.51
CA ARG A 319 -46.29 12.17 -32.15
C ARG A 319 -46.80 13.41 -31.41
N GLY A 320 -45.95 13.89 -30.49
CA GLY A 320 -46.27 15.08 -29.70
C GLY A 320 -46.19 16.34 -30.56
N THR A 321 -47.22 17.16 -30.50
CA THR A 321 -47.24 18.53 -31.07
C THR A 321 -47.76 19.48 -30.01
N ASP A 322 -47.35 20.74 -30.06
CA ASP A 322 -47.82 21.81 -29.17
C ASP A 322 -49.26 22.25 -29.44
N GLU A 323 -49.84 21.76 -30.53
CA GLU A 323 -51.27 22.00 -30.87
C GLU A 323 -52.22 21.25 -29.92
N LEU A 324 -51.80 20.12 -29.34
CA LEU A 324 -52.59 19.38 -28.35
C LEU A 324 -52.52 20.07 -26.98
N ARG A 325 -53.44 20.99 -26.73
CA ARG A 325 -53.48 21.81 -25.52
C ARG A 325 -53.79 20.99 -24.28
N GLN A 326 -53.16 21.37 -23.17
CA GLN A 326 -53.45 20.77 -21.86
C GLN A 326 -54.96 20.87 -21.53
N GLY A 327 -55.55 19.77 -21.06
CA GLY A 327 -56.99 19.70 -20.72
C GLY A 327 -57.91 19.39 -21.89
N ALA A 328 -57.39 19.28 -23.11
CA ALA A 328 -58.23 18.90 -24.26
C ALA A 328 -58.76 17.46 -24.13
N LYS A 329 -60.02 17.23 -24.48
CA LYS A 329 -60.60 15.88 -24.55
C LYS A 329 -60.24 15.24 -25.88
N VAL A 330 -59.72 14.02 -25.81
CA VAL A 330 -59.25 13.26 -26.98
C VAL A 330 -59.76 11.83 -26.95
N THR A 331 -59.99 11.27 -28.13
CA THR A 331 -60.28 9.85 -28.27
C THR A 331 -59.01 9.10 -28.62
N VAL A 332 -58.67 8.10 -27.84
CA VAL A 332 -57.43 7.32 -28.01
C VAL A 332 -57.67 6.24 -29.07
N GLN A 333 -56.89 6.27 -30.16
CA GLN A 333 -56.73 5.11 -31.04
C GLN A 333 -55.41 4.39 -30.70
N ALA A 334 -55.52 3.12 -30.35
CA ALA A 334 -54.32 2.31 -30.06
C ALA A 334 -53.48 2.19 -31.35
N ALA A 335 -52.24 2.63 -31.31
CA ALA A 335 -51.30 2.42 -32.40
C ALA A 335 -51.02 0.93 -32.55
N LYS A 336 -51.24 0.34 -33.73
CA LYS A 336 -50.77 -1.02 -34.04
C LYS A 336 -49.24 -1.06 -33.86
N SER A 337 -48.79 -1.95 -33.01
CA SER A 337 -47.35 -2.27 -32.86
C SER A 337 -46.87 -2.81 -34.20
N SER A 338 -45.97 -2.10 -34.86
CA SER A 338 -45.16 -2.65 -35.96
C SER A 338 -43.96 -3.36 -35.43
#